data_4f73eb6fd5704dbfce70e7950ac0525a
#
_entry.id   4f73eb6fd5704dbfce70e7950ac0525a
#
_cell.length_a   1.000
_cell.length_b   1.000
_cell.length_c   1.000
_cell.angle_alpha   90.00
_cell.angle_beta   90.00
_cell.angle_gamma   90.00
#
_symmetry.space_group_name_H-M   'P 1'
#
loop_
_entity.id
_entity.type
_entity.pdbx_description
1 polymer ?
#
loop_
_entity_poly.entity_id
_entity_poly.type
_entity_poly.pdbx_seq_one_letter_code
_entity_poly.pdbx_strand_id
1 'polypeptide(L)'
;GLVGSEMCIRDRILNLLRTISSPMIFLAICWGIFNIGDMTMMGRIGKKVIGRIAALSFLVSAGATVCLLWLFPLELSSGGAALSGFSTIYQIILDIVPSDIISPFLNGNTLQIIFLGAAVGIALLILGDRAAAVRTFIEQTNEVVQFLMEAIGDLIPLFVFFSLFALLGSDFGSELSGILKAIVITYALCPLMCLVFIGILAARRRVSFLSLIHISEP
;
A
#
# COMPACT_ATOMS: atom_id res chain seq x y z
N GLY A 1 11.93 8.69 33.23
CA GLY A 1 11.17 7.58 33.57
C GLY A 1 10.79 6.65 32.42
N LEU A 2 9.93 5.72 32.71
CA LEU A 2 9.48 4.62 31.84
C LEU A 2 8.90 5.06 30.49
N VAL A 3 8.15 6.17 30.45
CA VAL A 3 7.52 6.71 29.22
C VAL A 3 8.56 7.10 28.15
N GLY A 4 9.73 7.57 28.52
CA GLY A 4 10.77 7.94 27.56
C GLY A 4 11.48 6.72 26.94
N SER A 5 11.62 5.62 27.69
CA SER A 5 12.23 4.39 27.17
C SER A 5 11.30 3.63 26.21
N GLU A 6 9.99 3.64 26.45
CA GLU A 6 9.00 2.99 25.61
C GLU A 6 8.83 3.72 24.26
N MET A 7 8.87 5.06 24.26
CA MET A 7 8.86 5.85 23.03
C MET A 7 10.10 5.56 22.18
N CYS A 8 11.26 5.36 22.81
CA CYS A 8 12.51 5.02 22.13
C CYS A 8 12.45 3.61 21.49
N ILE A 9 11.85 2.63 22.15
CA ILE A 9 11.72 1.26 21.62
C ILE A 9 10.76 1.25 20.43
N ARG A 10 9.63 1.95 20.52
CA ARG A 10 8.68 2.09 19.44
C ARG A 10 9.33 2.67 18.17
N ASP A 11 10.05 3.77 18.33
CA ASP A 11 10.70 4.45 17.21
C ASP A 11 11.80 3.58 16.59
N ARG A 12 12.51 2.78 17.40
CA ARG A 12 13.53 1.85 16.91
C ARG A 12 12.94 0.73 16.06
N ILE A 13 11.83 0.12 16.50
CA ILE A 13 11.15 -0.95 15.73
C ILE A 13 10.56 -0.41 14.44
N LEU A 14 9.93 0.77 14.47
CA LEU A 14 9.41 1.41 13.26
C LEU A 14 10.53 1.76 12.26
N ASN A 15 11.68 2.22 12.76
CA ASN A 15 12.83 2.48 11.90
C ASN A 15 13.41 1.18 11.32
N LEU A 16 13.46 0.10 12.08
CA LEU A 16 13.89 -1.22 11.60
C LEU A 16 12.97 -1.72 10.48
N LEU A 17 11.66 -1.64 10.67
CA LEU A 17 10.66 -1.99 9.65
C LEU A 17 10.84 -1.15 8.38
N ARG A 18 11.04 0.15 8.50
CA ARG A 18 11.30 1.05 7.36
C ARG A 18 12.58 0.69 6.62
N THR A 19 13.65 0.38 7.36
CA THR A 19 14.94 0.05 6.77
C THR A 19 14.86 -1.21 5.91
N ILE A 20 14.10 -2.22 6.33
CA ILE A 20 13.96 -3.49 5.60
C ILE A 20 12.87 -3.40 4.51
N SER A 21 11.82 -2.60 4.72
CA SER A 21 10.75 -2.44 3.74
C SER A 21 11.25 -1.87 2.41
N SER A 22 12.15 -0.89 2.45
CA SER A 22 12.65 -0.23 1.25
C SER A 22 13.34 -1.19 0.27
N PRO A 23 14.36 -1.97 0.67
CA PRO A 23 14.98 -2.95 -0.21
C PRO A 23 14.01 -4.08 -0.59
N MET A 24 13.11 -4.49 0.32
CA MET A 24 12.11 -5.50 0.02
C MET A 24 11.19 -5.09 -1.12
N ILE A 25 10.66 -3.87 -1.11
CA ILE A 25 9.79 -3.34 -2.17
C ILE A 25 10.54 -3.34 -3.51
N PHE A 26 11.78 -2.89 -3.52
CA PHE A 26 12.61 -2.87 -4.72
C PHE A 26 12.81 -4.27 -5.30
N LEU A 27 13.24 -5.22 -4.47
CA LEU A 27 13.52 -6.60 -4.89
C LEU A 27 12.25 -7.33 -5.36
N ALA A 28 11.14 -7.15 -4.62
CA ALA A 28 9.86 -7.76 -4.96
C ALA A 28 9.32 -7.27 -6.31
N ILE A 29 9.47 -5.98 -6.61
CA ILE A 29 9.05 -5.42 -7.90
C ILE A 29 9.95 -5.90 -9.03
N CYS A 30 11.29 -5.89 -8.85
CA CYS A 30 12.23 -6.44 -9.82
C CYS A 30 11.90 -7.90 -10.13
N TRP A 31 11.74 -8.72 -9.09
CA TRP A 31 11.41 -10.14 -9.21
C TRP A 31 10.08 -10.36 -9.92
N GLY A 32 9.04 -9.61 -9.50
CA GLY A 32 7.71 -9.70 -10.10
C GLY A 32 7.68 -9.39 -11.59
N ILE A 33 8.44 -8.37 -12.03
CA ILE A 33 8.46 -7.95 -13.43
C ILE A 33 9.20 -8.96 -14.30
N PHE A 34 10.41 -9.40 -13.92
CA PHE A 34 11.13 -10.33 -14.77
C PHE A 34 10.54 -11.74 -14.76
N ASN A 35 9.79 -12.12 -13.73
CA ASN A 35 9.11 -13.42 -13.66
C ASN A 35 7.89 -13.52 -14.58
N ILE A 36 7.33 -12.39 -15.07
CA ILE A 36 6.24 -12.39 -16.06
C ILE A 36 6.68 -12.99 -17.40
N GLY A 37 7.96 -12.97 -17.74
CA GLY A 37 8.57 -13.69 -18.85
C GLY A 37 8.32 -13.14 -20.25
N ASP A 38 7.23 -12.37 -20.50
CA ASP A 38 6.87 -11.83 -21.81
C ASP A 38 6.42 -10.37 -21.73
N MET A 39 7.16 -9.50 -22.43
CA MET A 39 6.87 -8.05 -22.50
C MET A 39 5.51 -7.74 -23.14
N THR A 40 5.09 -8.51 -24.13
CA THR A 40 3.79 -8.29 -24.81
C THR A 40 2.64 -8.67 -23.91
N MET A 41 2.81 -9.72 -23.12
CA MET A 41 1.86 -10.18 -22.11
C MET A 41 1.77 -9.14 -20.96
N MET A 42 2.92 -8.63 -20.50
CA MET A 42 2.99 -7.59 -19.47
C MET A 42 2.25 -6.32 -19.91
N GLY A 43 2.46 -5.84 -21.13
CA GLY A 43 1.79 -4.64 -21.65
C GLY A 43 0.27 -4.81 -21.77
N ARG A 44 -0.20 -5.95 -22.25
CA ARG A 44 -1.63 -6.25 -22.42
C ARG A 44 -2.34 -6.46 -21.09
N ILE A 45 -1.75 -7.25 -20.19
CA ILE A 45 -2.31 -7.54 -18.86
C ILE A 45 -2.21 -6.29 -18.00
N GLY A 46 -1.05 -5.63 -17.98
CA GLY A 46 -0.81 -4.42 -17.20
C GLY A 46 -1.81 -3.33 -17.52
N LYS A 47 -2.05 -3.01 -18.80
CA LYS A 47 -3.03 -2.00 -19.21
C LYS A 47 -4.46 -2.34 -18.74
N LYS A 48 -4.87 -3.62 -18.83
CA LYS A 48 -6.18 -4.07 -18.36
C LYS A 48 -6.31 -4.01 -16.84
N VAL A 49 -5.27 -4.46 -16.12
CA VAL A 49 -5.25 -4.52 -14.65
C VAL A 49 -5.19 -3.11 -14.08
N ILE A 50 -4.27 -2.29 -14.54
CA ILE A 50 -4.12 -0.89 -14.11
C ILE A 50 -5.40 -0.11 -14.39
N GLY A 51 -5.98 -0.23 -15.57
CA GLY A 51 -7.23 0.44 -15.92
C GLY A 51 -8.41 0.02 -15.02
N ARG A 52 -8.48 -1.27 -14.66
CA ARG A 52 -9.51 -1.75 -13.72
C ARG A 52 -9.28 -1.26 -12.31
N ILE A 53 -8.03 -1.35 -11.82
CA ILE A 53 -7.69 -0.89 -10.46
C ILE A 53 -7.94 0.61 -10.35
N ALA A 54 -7.53 1.41 -11.34
CA ALA A 54 -7.76 2.85 -11.36
C ALA A 54 -9.26 3.20 -11.35
N ALA A 55 -10.06 2.54 -12.19
CA ALA A 55 -11.51 2.73 -12.21
C ALA A 55 -12.16 2.35 -10.87
N LEU A 56 -11.70 1.27 -10.28
CA LEU A 56 -12.19 0.74 -9.00
C LEU A 56 -11.84 1.68 -7.86
N SER A 57 -10.58 2.13 -7.79
CA SER A 57 -10.10 3.09 -6.79
C SER A 57 -10.86 4.41 -6.88
N PHE A 58 -11.11 4.90 -8.09
CA PHE A 58 -11.90 6.10 -8.30
C PHE A 58 -13.35 5.93 -7.81
N LEU A 59 -13.97 4.79 -8.10
CA LEU A 59 -15.35 4.49 -7.71
C LEU A 59 -15.49 4.37 -6.17
N VAL A 60 -14.55 3.66 -5.53
CA VAL A 60 -14.51 3.51 -4.07
C VAL A 60 -14.23 4.84 -3.39
N SER A 61 -13.27 5.62 -3.89
CA SER A 61 -12.95 6.94 -3.34
C SER A 61 -14.12 7.92 -3.47
N ALA A 62 -14.76 7.98 -4.63
CA ALA A 62 -15.93 8.82 -4.85
C ALA A 62 -17.10 8.40 -3.94
N GLY A 63 -17.36 7.09 -3.82
CA GLY A 63 -18.39 6.57 -2.93
C GLY A 63 -18.12 6.86 -1.45
N ALA A 64 -16.88 6.69 -1.00
CA ALA A 64 -16.48 7.02 0.36
C ALA A 64 -16.62 8.53 0.65
N THR A 65 -16.22 9.38 -0.31
CA THR A 65 -16.36 10.84 -0.18
C THR A 65 -17.82 11.25 -0.06
N VAL A 66 -18.70 10.72 -0.91
CA VAL A 66 -20.14 11.02 -0.86
C VAL A 66 -20.73 10.56 0.47
N CYS A 67 -20.35 9.38 0.96
CA CYS A 67 -20.84 8.84 2.23
C CYS A 67 -20.37 9.68 3.42
N LEU A 68 -19.10 10.13 3.42
CA LEU A 68 -18.56 11.02 4.45
C LEU A 68 -19.24 12.40 4.46
N LEU A 69 -19.50 12.97 3.30
CA LEU A 69 -20.21 14.25 3.17
C LEU A 69 -21.66 14.15 3.68
N TRP A 70 -22.27 12.97 3.53
CA TRP A 70 -23.63 12.75 4.01
C TRP A 70 -23.70 12.51 5.53
N LEU A 71 -22.70 11.83 6.11
CA LEU A 71 -22.61 11.54 7.55
C LEU A 71 -22.07 12.72 8.37
N PHE A 72 -21.18 13.50 7.79
CA PHE A 72 -20.58 14.65 8.41
C PHE A 72 -20.78 15.86 7.48
N PRO A 73 -21.73 16.78 7.79
CA PRO A 73 -21.82 18.02 7.05
C PRO A 73 -20.57 18.86 7.32
N LEU A 74 -19.55 18.64 6.50
CA LEU A 74 -18.35 19.45 6.49
C LEU A 74 -18.72 20.79 5.85
N GLU A 75 -18.49 21.88 6.57
CA GLU A 75 -18.44 23.20 5.95
C GLU A 75 -17.30 23.17 4.92
N LEU A 76 -17.65 22.97 3.64
CA LEU A 76 -16.71 23.11 2.56
C LEU A 76 -16.22 24.55 2.54
N SER A 77 -15.07 24.78 3.16
CA SER A 77 -14.32 26.03 2.97
C SER A 77 -14.00 26.17 1.49
N SER A 78 -14.75 27.06 0.87
CA SER A 78 -14.76 27.23 -0.58
C SER A 78 -13.43 27.77 -1.09
N GLY A 79 -12.92 27.12 -2.12
CA GLY A 79 -12.11 27.74 -3.17
C GLY A 79 -10.63 27.43 -3.23
N GLY A 80 -9.97 26.90 -2.20
CA GLY A 80 -8.52 26.65 -2.24
C GLY A 80 -8.11 25.19 -2.47
N ALA A 81 -8.95 24.25 -2.07
CA ALA A 81 -8.57 22.83 -2.00
C ALA A 81 -8.44 22.14 -3.37
N ALA A 82 -9.18 22.55 -4.37
CA ALA A 82 -9.11 21.91 -5.69
C ALA A 82 -7.84 22.29 -6.46
N LEU A 83 -7.44 23.55 -6.42
CA LEU A 83 -6.22 24.03 -7.09
C LEU A 83 -4.95 23.51 -6.39
N SER A 84 -4.96 23.41 -5.06
CA SER A 84 -3.87 22.78 -4.31
C SER A 84 -3.74 21.28 -4.59
N GLY A 85 -4.86 20.58 -4.84
CA GLY A 85 -4.87 19.17 -5.21
C GLY A 85 -4.18 18.89 -6.54
N PHE A 86 -4.42 19.70 -7.56
CA PHE A 86 -3.75 19.55 -8.87
C PHE A 86 -2.26 19.85 -8.81
N SER A 87 -1.83 20.87 -8.08
CA SER A 87 -0.41 21.15 -7.90
C SER A 87 0.31 20.04 -7.14
N THR A 88 -0.33 19.44 -6.16
CA THR A 88 0.21 18.29 -5.40
C THR A 88 0.37 17.06 -6.30
N ILE A 89 -0.63 16.74 -7.13
CA ILE A 89 -0.55 15.62 -8.08
C ILE A 89 0.59 15.87 -9.09
N TYR A 90 0.70 17.08 -9.62
CA TYR A 90 1.78 17.43 -10.54
C TYR A 90 3.16 17.28 -9.91
N GLN A 91 3.34 17.74 -8.67
CA GLN A 91 4.59 17.55 -7.91
C GLN A 91 4.90 16.07 -7.68
N ILE A 92 3.90 15.26 -7.28
CA ILE A 92 4.08 13.81 -7.09
C ILE A 92 4.57 13.15 -8.39
N ILE A 93 4.01 13.54 -9.55
CA ILE A 93 4.42 12.99 -10.85
C ILE A 93 5.86 13.38 -11.19
N LEU A 94 6.26 14.61 -10.92
CA LEU A 94 7.65 15.05 -11.13
C LEU A 94 8.62 14.36 -10.18
N ASP A 95 8.20 14.11 -8.95
CA ASP A 95 9.00 13.45 -7.92
C ASP A 95 9.13 11.92 -8.09
N ILE A 96 8.45 11.31 -9.07
CA ILE A 96 8.57 9.88 -9.38
C ILE A 96 9.99 9.52 -9.82
N VAL A 97 10.62 10.38 -10.62
CA VAL A 97 11.96 10.14 -11.13
C VAL A 97 12.97 10.60 -10.09
N PRO A 98 13.75 9.71 -9.49
CA PRO A 98 14.73 10.09 -8.48
C PRO A 98 15.91 10.82 -9.12
N SER A 99 16.51 11.76 -8.38
CA SER A 99 17.75 12.44 -8.78
C SER A 99 18.98 11.55 -8.69
N ASP A 100 18.94 10.53 -7.85
CA ASP A 100 19.97 9.52 -7.65
C ASP A 100 19.38 8.19 -7.17
N ILE A 101 20.19 7.13 -7.17
CA ILE A 101 19.74 5.77 -6.85
C ILE A 101 19.65 5.53 -5.34
N ILE A 102 20.39 6.25 -4.53
CA ILE A 102 20.57 5.96 -3.10
C ILE A 102 19.58 6.74 -2.25
N SER A 103 19.33 8.00 -2.56
CA SER A 103 18.43 8.88 -1.79
C SER A 103 17.02 8.31 -1.57
N PRO A 104 16.38 7.64 -2.53
CA PRO A 104 15.07 7.02 -2.31
C PRO A 104 15.06 6.02 -1.17
N PHE A 105 16.12 5.22 -1.04
CA PHE A 105 16.25 4.21 0.03
C PHE A 105 16.52 4.87 1.38
N LEU A 106 17.36 5.90 1.44
CA LEU A 106 17.67 6.64 2.66
C LEU A 106 16.45 7.41 3.19
N ASN A 107 15.72 8.05 2.29
CA ASN A 107 14.55 8.85 2.63
C ASN A 107 13.26 8.01 2.77
N GLY A 108 13.30 6.73 2.40
CA GLY A 108 12.12 5.85 2.39
C GLY A 108 11.04 6.29 1.39
N ASN A 109 11.43 6.92 0.27
CA ASN A 109 10.48 7.35 -0.75
C ASN A 109 10.05 6.16 -1.60
N THR A 110 8.97 5.51 -1.16
CA THR A 110 8.42 4.29 -1.75
C THR A 110 8.12 4.44 -3.23
N LEU A 111 7.63 5.60 -3.68
CA LEU A 111 7.26 5.83 -5.07
C LEU A 111 8.48 5.79 -6.00
N GLN A 112 9.56 6.42 -5.59
CA GLN A 112 10.83 6.40 -6.32
C GLN A 112 11.49 5.02 -6.30
N ILE A 113 11.37 4.28 -5.17
CA ILE A 113 11.86 2.90 -5.07
C ILE A 113 11.10 1.98 -6.03
N ILE A 114 9.78 2.13 -6.14
CA ILE A 114 8.94 1.40 -7.10
C ILE A 114 9.38 1.69 -8.53
N PHE A 115 9.62 2.95 -8.85
CA PHE A 115 10.10 3.36 -10.18
C PHE A 115 11.45 2.73 -10.52
N LEU A 116 12.42 2.78 -9.59
CA LEU A 116 13.74 2.14 -9.77
C LEU A 116 13.61 0.62 -9.92
N GLY A 117 12.81 -0.02 -9.08
CA GLY A 117 12.54 -1.47 -9.15
C GLY A 117 11.91 -1.87 -10.48
N ALA A 118 10.97 -1.06 -10.98
CA ALA A 118 10.36 -1.29 -12.28
C ALA A 118 11.36 -1.12 -13.43
N ALA A 119 12.19 -0.09 -13.39
CA ALA A 119 13.21 0.15 -14.42
C ALA A 119 14.23 -0.99 -14.48
N VAL A 120 14.75 -1.44 -13.33
CA VAL A 120 15.68 -2.57 -13.24
C VAL A 120 15.00 -3.88 -13.66
N GLY A 121 13.77 -4.15 -13.20
CA GLY A 121 13.02 -5.35 -13.57
C GLY A 121 12.76 -5.44 -15.09
N ILE A 122 12.40 -4.32 -15.73
CA ILE A 122 12.22 -4.24 -17.18
C ILE A 122 13.56 -4.48 -17.90
N ALA A 123 14.64 -3.87 -17.43
CA ALA A 123 15.98 -4.10 -18.00
C ALA A 123 16.39 -5.57 -17.93
N LEU A 124 16.16 -6.24 -16.79
CA LEU A 124 16.43 -7.67 -16.62
C LEU A 124 15.54 -8.55 -17.50
N LEU A 125 14.29 -8.14 -17.72
CA LEU A 125 13.37 -8.82 -18.62
C LEU A 125 13.88 -8.74 -20.08
N ILE A 126 14.38 -7.58 -20.52
CA ILE A 126 14.90 -7.36 -21.87
C ILE A 126 16.22 -8.13 -22.08
N LEU A 127 17.12 -8.13 -21.09
CA LEU A 127 18.40 -8.83 -21.19
C LEU A 127 18.25 -10.35 -21.23
N GLY A 128 17.16 -10.89 -20.71
CA GLY A 128 16.88 -12.32 -20.73
C GLY A 128 18.00 -13.14 -20.07
N ASP A 129 18.46 -14.18 -20.75
CA ASP A 129 19.47 -15.12 -20.24
C ASP A 129 20.85 -14.48 -20.02
N ARG A 130 21.13 -13.35 -20.66
CA ARG A 130 22.39 -12.60 -20.45
C ARG A 130 22.52 -12.06 -19.02
N ALA A 131 21.41 -11.89 -18.33
CA ALA A 131 21.36 -11.40 -16.95
C ALA A 131 20.97 -12.51 -15.94
N ALA A 132 21.10 -13.78 -16.29
CA ALA A 132 20.68 -14.90 -15.45
C ALA A 132 21.28 -14.86 -14.04
N ALA A 133 22.57 -14.55 -13.92
CA ALA A 133 23.24 -14.43 -12.61
C ALA A 133 22.64 -13.33 -11.73
N VAL A 134 22.29 -12.18 -12.34
CA VAL A 134 21.67 -11.04 -11.61
C VAL A 134 20.26 -11.40 -11.19
N ARG A 135 19.50 -12.08 -12.03
CA ARG A 135 18.14 -12.56 -11.70
C ARG A 135 18.17 -13.50 -10.50
N THR A 136 19.03 -14.51 -10.52
CA THR A 136 19.19 -15.44 -9.41
C THR A 136 19.62 -14.74 -8.13
N PHE A 137 20.51 -13.76 -8.23
CA PHE A 137 20.92 -12.95 -7.08
C PHE A 137 19.74 -12.15 -6.48
N ILE A 138 18.93 -11.51 -7.32
CA ILE A 138 17.74 -10.76 -6.86
C ILE A 138 16.72 -11.71 -6.23
N GLU A 139 16.47 -12.87 -6.83
CA GLU A 139 15.54 -13.88 -6.31
C GLU A 139 15.96 -14.37 -4.93
N GLN A 140 17.21 -14.81 -4.78
CA GLN A 140 17.74 -15.28 -3.50
C GLN A 140 17.78 -14.15 -2.43
N THR A 141 18.14 -12.95 -2.84
CA THR A 141 18.15 -11.79 -1.93
C THR A 141 16.71 -11.42 -1.49
N ASN A 142 15.75 -11.53 -2.41
CA ASN A 142 14.34 -11.29 -2.07
C ASN A 142 13.83 -12.31 -1.04
N GLU A 143 14.19 -13.59 -1.16
CA GLU A 143 13.84 -14.64 -0.18
C GLU A 143 14.43 -14.33 1.20
N VAL A 144 15.70 -13.92 1.26
CA VAL A 144 16.37 -13.56 2.52
C VAL A 144 15.68 -12.36 3.18
N VAL A 145 15.36 -11.33 2.39
CA VAL A 145 14.70 -10.13 2.92
C VAL A 145 13.27 -10.43 3.36
N GLN A 146 12.54 -11.29 2.65
CA GLN A 146 11.22 -11.76 3.08
C GLN A 146 11.28 -12.49 4.41
N PHE A 147 12.23 -13.42 4.57
CA PHE A 147 12.43 -14.12 5.82
C PHE A 147 12.73 -13.16 7.00
N LEU A 148 13.56 -12.15 6.77
CA LEU A 148 13.82 -11.11 7.77
C LEU A 148 12.56 -10.31 8.13
N MET A 149 11.72 -9.99 7.15
CA MET A 149 10.45 -9.31 7.38
C MET A 149 9.46 -10.16 8.17
N GLU A 150 9.37 -11.46 7.89
CA GLU A 150 8.55 -12.39 8.67
C GLU A 150 9.02 -12.45 10.13
N ALA A 151 10.33 -12.61 10.36
CA ALA A 151 10.89 -12.64 11.69
C ALA A 151 10.63 -11.35 12.50
N ILE A 152 10.65 -10.19 11.83
CA ILE A 152 10.28 -8.92 12.47
C ILE A 152 8.77 -8.83 12.65
N GLY A 153 7.99 -9.35 11.70
CA GLY A 153 6.53 -9.43 11.76
C GLY A 153 6.04 -10.16 12.99
N ASP A 154 6.71 -11.23 13.40
CA ASP A 154 6.39 -11.99 14.60
C ASP A 154 6.59 -11.20 15.90
N LEU A 155 7.38 -10.13 15.85
CA LEU A 155 7.56 -9.21 16.98
C LEU A 155 6.47 -8.14 17.07
N ILE A 156 5.71 -7.91 15.99
CA ILE A 156 4.68 -6.86 15.94
C ILE A 156 3.58 -7.05 17.01
N PRO A 157 3.04 -8.26 17.25
CA PRO A 157 2.01 -8.45 18.28
C PRO A 157 2.50 -8.06 19.69
N LEU A 158 3.74 -8.41 20.00
CA LEU A 158 4.37 -8.04 21.26
C LEU A 158 4.50 -6.51 21.39
N PHE A 159 4.95 -5.86 20.33
CA PHE A 159 5.06 -4.42 20.27
C PHE A 159 3.70 -3.72 20.41
N VAL A 160 2.66 -4.20 19.71
CA VAL A 160 1.30 -3.66 19.80
C VAL A 160 0.76 -3.80 21.22
N PHE A 161 1.02 -4.94 21.88
CA PHE A 161 0.60 -5.16 23.26
C PHE A 161 1.21 -4.11 24.22
N PHE A 162 2.51 -3.90 24.18
CA PHE A 162 3.17 -2.88 25.01
C PHE A 162 2.71 -1.45 24.67
N SER A 163 2.51 -1.15 23.39
CA SER A 163 2.03 0.18 22.95
C SER A 163 0.62 0.46 23.46
N LEU A 164 -0.26 -0.55 23.45
CA LEU A 164 -1.61 -0.43 23.99
C LEU A 164 -1.58 -0.23 25.51
N PHE A 165 -0.68 -0.93 26.21
CA PHE A 165 -0.54 -0.79 27.66
C PHE A 165 -0.06 0.61 28.05
N ALA A 166 0.89 1.15 27.29
CA ALA A 166 1.36 2.54 27.47
C ALA A 166 0.25 3.57 27.20
N LEU A 167 -0.58 3.30 26.20
CA LEU A 167 -1.70 4.16 25.84
C LEU A 167 -2.78 4.22 26.92
N LEU A 168 -3.07 3.10 27.59
CA LEU A 168 -4.03 3.03 28.70
C LEU A 168 -3.58 3.82 29.93
N GLY A 169 -2.27 4.08 30.08
CA GLY A 169 -1.71 4.90 31.16
C GLY A 169 -1.74 6.43 30.91
N SER A 170 -2.15 6.87 29.72
CA SER A 170 -2.30 8.28 29.37
C SER A 170 -3.79 8.71 29.41
N ASP A 171 -4.07 10.04 29.56
CA ASP A 171 -5.43 10.60 29.57
C ASP A 171 -6.13 10.46 28.19
N PHE A 172 -6.16 9.25 27.64
CA PHE A 172 -6.65 8.90 26.33
C PHE A 172 -8.19 8.83 26.23
N GLY A 173 -8.89 8.99 27.37
CA GLY A 173 -10.33 8.79 27.46
C GLY A 173 -11.17 9.72 26.58
N SER A 174 -10.73 10.94 26.32
CA SER A 174 -11.45 11.92 25.49
C SER A 174 -11.31 11.66 23.98
N GLU A 175 -10.16 11.18 23.54
CA GLU A 175 -9.90 10.90 22.12
C GLU A 175 -10.42 9.50 21.71
N LEU A 176 -10.54 8.57 22.66
CA LEU A 176 -10.97 7.20 22.43
C LEU A 176 -12.34 7.12 21.75
N SER A 177 -13.27 8.00 22.12
CA SER A 177 -14.61 8.03 21.54
C SER A 177 -14.59 8.39 20.04
N GLY A 178 -13.72 9.32 19.64
CA GLY A 178 -13.52 9.71 18.25
C GLY A 178 -12.91 8.59 17.42
N ILE A 179 -11.88 7.94 17.96
CA ILE A 179 -11.21 6.81 17.32
C ILE A 179 -12.16 5.62 17.19
N LEU A 180 -12.91 5.25 18.23
CA LEU A 180 -13.90 4.17 18.16
C LEU A 180 -14.98 4.44 17.11
N LYS A 181 -15.50 5.66 17.04
CA LYS A 181 -16.45 6.04 15.99
C LYS A 181 -15.85 5.88 14.59
N ALA A 182 -14.62 6.35 14.37
CA ALA A 182 -13.95 6.22 13.10
C ALA A 182 -13.73 4.74 12.72
N ILE A 183 -13.34 3.90 13.68
CA ILE A 183 -13.16 2.47 13.48
C ILE A 183 -14.49 1.81 13.10
N VAL A 184 -15.56 2.04 13.86
CA VAL A 184 -16.87 1.45 13.61
C VAL A 184 -17.41 1.87 12.24
N ILE A 185 -17.28 3.15 11.87
CA ILE A 185 -17.70 3.66 10.56
C ILE A 185 -16.90 2.98 9.45
N THR A 186 -15.58 2.84 9.60
CA THR A 186 -14.73 2.20 8.60
C THR A 186 -15.07 0.73 8.43
N TYR A 187 -15.26 0.00 9.53
CA TYR A 187 -15.65 -1.41 9.50
C TYR A 187 -17.07 -1.64 8.95
N ALA A 188 -17.98 -0.70 9.10
CA ALA A 188 -19.30 -0.77 8.51
C ALA A 188 -19.28 -0.39 7.01
N LEU A 189 -18.48 0.61 6.64
CA LEU A 189 -18.38 1.09 5.26
C LEU A 189 -17.68 0.10 4.33
N CYS A 190 -16.66 -0.60 4.82
CA CYS A 190 -15.88 -1.55 4.02
C CYS A 190 -16.73 -2.70 3.45
N PRO A 191 -17.48 -3.48 4.24
CA PRO A 191 -18.34 -4.53 3.71
C PRO A 191 -19.49 -3.99 2.86
N LEU A 192 -20.02 -2.80 3.17
CA LEU A 192 -21.03 -2.14 2.34
C LEU A 192 -20.49 -1.84 0.94
N MET A 193 -19.28 -1.31 0.83
CA MET A 193 -18.63 -1.05 -0.45
C MET A 193 -18.31 -2.35 -1.20
N CYS A 194 -17.90 -3.41 -0.49
CA CYS A 194 -17.71 -4.73 -1.08
C CYS A 194 -19.02 -5.28 -1.67
N LEU A 195 -20.14 -5.17 -0.94
CA LEU A 195 -21.46 -5.61 -1.41
C LEU A 195 -21.92 -4.82 -2.64
N VAL A 196 -21.74 -3.51 -2.64
CA VAL A 196 -22.04 -2.65 -3.82
C VAL A 196 -21.20 -3.09 -5.02
N PHE A 197 -19.92 -3.36 -4.81
CA PHE A 197 -19.03 -3.79 -5.85
C PHE A 197 -19.38 -5.16 -6.42
N ILE A 198 -19.67 -6.15 -5.56
CA ILE A 198 -20.15 -7.47 -5.95
C ILE A 198 -21.49 -7.35 -6.69
N GLY A 199 -22.40 -6.48 -6.26
CA GLY A 199 -23.67 -6.20 -6.92
C GLY A 199 -23.49 -5.64 -8.34
N ILE A 200 -22.58 -4.68 -8.52
CA ILE A 200 -22.24 -4.13 -9.84
C ILE A 200 -21.62 -5.19 -10.77
N LEU A 201 -20.74 -6.03 -10.24
CA LEU A 201 -20.14 -7.14 -11.00
C LEU A 201 -21.16 -8.20 -11.39
N ALA A 202 -22.05 -8.60 -10.48
CA ALA A 202 -23.11 -9.56 -10.74
C ALA A 202 -24.08 -9.04 -11.81
N ALA A 203 -24.49 -7.77 -11.72
CA ALA A 203 -25.35 -7.13 -12.69
C ALA A 203 -24.72 -7.06 -14.10
N ARG A 204 -23.40 -6.82 -14.15
CA ARG A 204 -22.67 -6.65 -15.42
C ARG A 204 -22.34 -7.98 -16.11
N ARG A 205 -22.17 -9.07 -15.33
CA ARG A 205 -21.76 -10.37 -15.86
C ARG A 205 -22.84 -11.42 -15.92
N ARG A 206 -24.05 -11.15 -15.45
CA ARG A 206 -25.15 -12.13 -15.29
C ARG A 206 -24.70 -13.42 -14.54
N VAL A 207 -23.70 -13.33 -13.66
CA VAL A 207 -23.19 -14.43 -12.87
C VAL A 207 -23.90 -14.43 -11.54
N SER A 208 -24.31 -15.60 -11.06
CA SER A 208 -24.99 -15.75 -9.77
C SER A 208 -24.12 -15.22 -8.62
N PHE A 209 -24.72 -14.48 -7.70
CA PHE A 209 -24.07 -13.87 -6.53
C PHE A 209 -23.26 -14.88 -5.70
N LEU A 210 -23.77 -16.11 -5.57
CA LEU A 210 -23.12 -17.22 -4.87
C LEU A 210 -21.84 -17.72 -5.55
N SER A 211 -21.76 -17.66 -6.88
CA SER A 211 -20.58 -18.08 -7.64
C SER A 211 -19.40 -17.10 -7.47
N LEU A 212 -19.66 -15.83 -7.23
CA LEU A 212 -18.63 -14.81 -7.01
C LEU A 212 -17.99 -14.91 -5.62
N ILE A 213 -18.76 -15.31 -4.61
CA ILE A 213 -18.26 -15.51 -3.25
C ILE A 213 -17.35 -16.73 -3.19
N HIS A 214 -17.68 -17.82 -3.89
CA HIS A 214 -16.87 -19.05 -3.93
C HIS A 214 -15.54 -18.90 -4.69
N ILE A 215 -15.41 -17.91 -5.59
CA ILE A 215 -14.15 -17.66 -6.33
C ILE A 215 -13.14 -16.87 -5.48
N SER A 216 -13.58 -16.25 -4.40
CA SER A 216 -12.70 -15.44 -3.52
C SER A 216 -12.10 -16.23 -2.34
N GLU A 217 -12.38 -17.51 -2.22
CA GLU A 217 -11.68 -18.37 -1.26
C GLU A 217 -10.34 -18.81 -1.85
N PRO A 218 -9.22 -18.58 -1.11
CA PRO A 218 -7.88 -19.04 -1.52
C PRO A 218 -7.74 -20.54 -1.47
#